data_48321e684cd54c65e51932e8e3d25372
#
_entry.id   48321e684cd54c65e51932e8e3d25372
#
_cell.length_a   1.000
_cell.length_b   1.000
_cell.length_c   1.000
_cell.angle_alpha   90.00
_cell.angle_beta   90.00
_cell.angle_gamma   90.00
#
_symmetry.space_group_name_H-M   'P 1'
#
loop_
_entity.id
_entity.type
_entity.pdbx_description
1 polymer ?
#
loop_
_entity_poly.entity_id
_entity_poly.type
_entity_poly.pdbx_seq_one_letter_code
_entity_poly.pdbx_strand_id
1 'polypeptide(L)'
;MAKIHVLSEHLTNMIAAGEVVERPAGIVKECVENSIDAGATVIEVEVYQGGIERIVITDDGCGMDHEDAHLAFMRHATSKMHSEEELFNIQTMGFRGEALPSIASVAQVELQTSNGEEGTLLRYNYGSLDVDETCNCPRGTKLDVSGLFVKTPARFKHLKSISYEFSVIADLMNKMALSHPQIRFQLSHEGRVVFQTSGNGNIQEILYQMYGKEVAQNAIPFEGNNEDFHIHGYAIQPKINRATKYFMFLTLNTRLIRSVAIQKAILDAYSDYMPPNRFPIVVLQMDSDTQLVDVNVHPNKWEVRLSKQGEMLDLIKTTIQDALNASLKTVAVSKTEKKSVAFEQPEIQYSYPVKQQPKENKSIEQSFKNYNPVVIKEKKEQIQIYEEKPAPEIKIQEEPISYPIPKEDKNDKGPEFFLHLQVLAQLHDSYILCSNEEGLVIVDQHAAQERYHYEQLNEKLLVQCTNKQPLMVPIQLDVSSNVLAQYMTINEKTAFFGIEFEPFGTDQLILREIPLWFHDVDQKQFLQDLLDYFVENQDVDMAKLRKHMIATMACHSSIRFNRPLSMQEMEQVILDLQKCKQPYHCPHGRPTVIMISDGELRKEFERG
;
A
#
# COMPACT_ATOMS: atom_id res chain seq x y z
N MET A 1 38.69 -6.35 41.03
CA MET A 1 38.08 -5.13 40.42
C MET A 1 36.68 -5.50 39.95
N ALA A 2 35.67 -4.69 40.26
CA ALA A 2 34.30 -4.93 39.79
C ALA A 2 34.27 -4.81 38.25
N LYS A 3 33.64 -5.80 37.59
CA LYS A 3 33.48 -5.81 36.12
C LYS A 3 32.29 -4.96 35.64
N ILE A 4 31.38 -4.62 36.55
CA ILE A 4 30.16 -3.85 36.28
C ILE A 4 30.41 -2.40 36.67
N HIS A 5 30.09 -1.47 35.79
CA HIS A 5 30.17 -0.03 36.04
C HIS A 5 28.95 0.68 35.44
N VAL A 6 28.62 1.84 36.00
CA VAL A 6 27.54 2.69 35.48
C VAL A 6 28.06 3.39 34.21
N LEU A 7 27.26 3.31 33.13
CA LEU A 7 27.56 3.98 31.87
C LEU A 7 27.41 5.50 31.99
N SER A 8 28.14 6.26 31.18
CA SER A 8 27.92 7.69 31.09
C SER A 8 26.53 7.98 30.50
N GLU A 9 25.95 9.10 30.89
CA GLU A 9 24.63 9.54 30.41
C GLU A 9 24.58 9.61 28.87
N HIS A 10 25.61 10.16 28.23
CA HIS A 10 25.73 10.21 26.80
C HIS A 10 25.69 8.81 26.14
N LEU A 11 26.44 7.83 26.69
CA LEU A 11 26.45 6.47 26.16
C LEU A 11 25.08 5.77 26.37
N THR A 12 24.45 6.01 27.51
CA THR A 12 23.11 5.51 27.79
C THR A 12 22.06 6.10 26.83
N ASN A 13 22.19 7.41 26.48
CA ASN A 13 21.34 8.06 25.48
C ASN A 13 21.54 7.47 24.08
N MET A 14 22.78 7.18 23.69
CA MET A 14 23.06 6.52 22.41
C MET A 14 22.49 5.11 22.32
N ILE A 15 22.46 4.34 23.42
CA ILE A 15 21.87 3.00 23.47
C ILE A 15 20.36 3.10 23.33
N ALA A 16 19.70 3.95 24.14
CA ALA A 16 18.26 4.16 24.07
C ALA A 16 17.79 4.76 22.72
N ALA A 17 18.61 5.63 22.12
CA ALA A 17 18.34 6.10 20.75
C ALA A 17 18.31 4.96 19.71
N GLY A 18 18.85 3.76 20.03
CA GLY A 18 18.73 2.57 19.18
C GLY A 18 17.35 1.97 19.18
N GLU A 19 16.60 2.14 20.25
CA GLU A 19 15.25 1.62 20.42
C GLU A 19 14.19 2.62 19.94
N VAL A 20 14.46 3.93 20.07
CA VAL A 20 13.51 5.02 19.76
C VAL A 20 13.71 5.53 18.33
N VAL A 21 14.95 5.65 17.86
CA VAL A 21 15.31 6.25 16.56
C VAL A 21 16.07 5.26 15.71
N GLU A 22 15.34 4.34 15.06
CA GLU A 22 15.93 3.44 14.06
C GLU A 22 16.05 4.09 12.68
N ARG A 23 15.13 5.01 12.36
CA ARG A 23 14.99 5.64 11.05
C ARG A 23 14.30 7.02 11.14
N PRO A 24 14.35 7.85 10.06
CA PRO A 24 13.71 9.16 10.03
C PRO A 24 12.23 9.17 10.44
N ALA A 25 11.45 8.17 9.99
CA ALA A 25 10.03 8.05 10.35
C ALA A 25 9.79 7.88 11.87
N GLY A 26 10.75 7.32 12.61
CA GLY A 26 10.67 7.23 14.07
C GLY A 26 10.69 8.62 14.72
N ILE A 27 11.54 9.52 14.23
CA ILE A 27 11.60 10.92 14.70
C ILE A 27 10.26 11.61 14.43
N VAL A 28 9.75 11.51 13.19
CA VAL A 28 8.48 12.13 12.80
C VAL A 28 7.35 11.59 13.67
N LYS A 29 7.30 10.28 13.91
CA LYS A 29 6.29 9.64 14.76
C LYS A 29 6.27 10.22 16.16
N GLU A 30 7.40 10.18 16.86
CA GLU A 30 7.47 10.64 18.25
C GLU A 30 7.17 12.15 18.37
N CYS A 31 7.65 12.98 17.42
CA CYS A 31 7.41 14.42 17.48
C CYS A 31 5.95 14.78 17.14
N VAL A 32 5.35 14.14 16.13
CA VAL A 32 3.93 14.34 15.79
C VAL A 32 3.02 13.86 16.93
N GLU A 33 3.32 12.71 17.58
CA GLU A 33 2.60 12.26 18.78
C GLU A 33 2.72 13.29 19.93
N ASN A 34 3.89 13.93 20.10
CA ASN A 34 4.04 15.00 21.08
C ASN A 34 3.23 16.25 20.74
N SER A 35 3.19 16.65 19.46
CA SER A 35 2.36 17.76 18.99
C SER A 35 0.86 17.50 19.20
N ILE A 36 0.41 16.26 18.95
CA ILE A 36 -0.98 15.84 19.23
C ILE A 36 -1.29 15.94 20.74
N ASP A 37 -0.40 15.40 21.59
CA ASP A 37 -0.53 15.47 23.05
C ASP A 37 -0.48 16.92 23.58
N ALA A 38 0.22 17.84 22.86
CA ALA A 38 0.23 19.28 23.15
C ALA A 38 -1.05 20.01 22.71
N GLY A 39 -2.03 19.29 22.16
CA GLY A 39 -3.31 19.85 21.70
C GLY A 39 -3.19 20.69 20.44
N ALA A 40 -2.24 20.38 19.55
CA ALA A 40 -2.09 21.07 18.28
C ALA A 40 -3.31 20.88 17.37
N THR A 41 -3.67 21.93 16.66
CA THR A 41 -4.72 21.89 15.63
C THR A 41 -4.13 21.87 14.20
N VAL A 42 -2.87 22.31 14.06
CA VAL A 42 -2.10 22.31 12.82
C VAL A 42 -0.74 21.69 13.09
N ILE A 43 -0.35 20.70 12.29
CA ILE A 43 0.97 20.05 12.34
C ILE A 43 1.54 20.02 10.93
N GLU A 44 2.69 20.69 10.75
CA GLU A 44 3.41 20.75 9.48
C GLU A 44 4.74 19.99 9.58
N VAL A 45 4.99 19.09 8.64
CA VAL A 45 6.20 18.30 8.57
C VAL A 45 6.88 18.55 7.24
N GLU A 46 8.11 19.06 7.28
CA GLU A 46 8.96 19.27 6.10
C GLU A 46 10.12 18.29 6.13
N VAL A 47 10.36 17.62 5.01
CA VAL A 47 11.34 16.55 4.91
C VAL A 47 12.29 16.82 3.74
N TYR A 48 13.60 16.70 3.99
CA TYR A 48 14.65 16.84 2.99
C TYR A 48 15.46 15.55 2.92
N GLN A 49 15.77 15.09 1.69
CA GLN A 49 16.49 13.84 1.41
C GLN A 49 15.91 12.64 2.19
N GLY A 50 14.57 12.50 2.15
CA GLY A 50 13.89 11.42 2.86
C GLY A 50 13.98 11.50 4.39
N GLY A 51 14.31 12.66 4.96
CA GLY A 51 14.53 12.87 6.39
C GLY A 51 15.94 12.52 6.88
N ILE A 52 16.84 12.20 5.97
CA ILE A 52 18.24 11.89 6.30
C ILE A 52 19.02 13.20 6.49
N GLU A 53 18.78 14.19 5.64
CA GLU A 53 19.44 15.50 5.72
C GLU A 53 18.79 16.36 6.79
N ARG A 54 17.45 16.54 6.71
CA ARG A 54 16.72 17.43 7.60
C ARG A 54 15.26 17.05 7.72
N ILE A 55 14.70 17.21 8.92
CA ILE A 55 13.28 17.09 9.24
C ILE A 55 12.91 18.33 10.05
N VAL A 56 11.86 19.04 9.64
CA VAL A 56 11.31 20.17 10.40
C VAL A 56 9.86 19.85 10.73
N ILE A 57 9.50 19.94 12.01
CA ILE A 57 8.15 19.72 12.50
C ILE A 57 7.71 20.98 13.21
N THR A 58 6.58 21.54 12.80
CA THR A 58 6.00 22.75 13.36
C THR A 58 4.57 22.49 13.80
N ASP A 59 4.23 22.88 15.03
CA ASP A 59 2.88 22.79 15.57
C ASP A 59 2.44 24.10 16.25
N ASP A 60 1.13 24.25 16.40
CA ASP A 60 0.46 25.35 17.09
C ASP A 60 -0.05 24.97 18.49
N GLY A 61 0.53 23.93 19.11
CA GLY A 61 0.16 23.39 20.40
C GLY A 61 0.37 24.35 21.58
N CYS A 62 0.33 23.82 22.80
CA CYS A 62 0.51 24.64 24.02
C CYS A 62 1.90 25.29 24.11
N GLY A 63 2.91 24.71 23.44
CA GLY A 63 4.31 25.11 23.56
C GLY A 63 4.90 24.81 24.96
N MET A 64 6.09 25.32 25.20
CA MET A 64 6.83 25.16 26.46
C MET A 64 7.38 26.51 26.93
N ASP A 65 7.50 26.72 28.21
CA ASP A 65 8.32 27.78 28.76
C ASP A 65 9.81 27.39 28.77
N HIS A 66 10.68 28.27 29.23
CA HIS A 66 12.10 28.05 29.22
C HIS A 66 12.55 26.85 30.08
N GLU A 67 11.94 26.66 31.26
CA GLU A 67 12.29 25.57 32.16
C GLU A 67 11.81 24.22 31.61
N ASP A 68 10.59 24.13 31.12
CA ASP A 68 10.04 22.94 30.45
C ASP A 68 10.81 22.57 29.19
N ALA A 69 11.24 23.57 28.41
CA ALA A 69 12.06 23.34 27.21
C ALA A 69 13.39 22.64 27.53
N HIS A 70 14.04 23.02 28.64
CA HIS A 70 15.22 22.33 29.13
C HIS A 70 14.92 20.92 29.66
N LEU A 71 13.86 20.79 30.46
CA LEU A 71 13.44 19.50 31.02
C LEU A 71 13.06 18.50 29.92
N ALA A 72 12.53 18.96 28.80
CA ALA A 72 12.14 18.11 27.67
C ALA A 72 13.32 17.34 27.04
N PHE A 73 14.57 17.82 27.21
CA PHE A 73 15.79 17.11 26.81
C PHE A 73 16.43 16.26 27.91
N MET A 74 15.85 16.27 29.12
CA MET A 74 16.26 15.39 30.20
C MET A 74 15.56 14.04 30.11
N ARG A 75 16.27 12.95 30.44
CA ARG A 75 15.67 11.60 30.48
C ARG A 75 14.68 11.49 31.63
N HIS A 76 13.61 10.73 31.35
CA HIS A 76 12.54 10.47 32.32
C HIS A 76 11.80 11.72 32.81
N ALA A 77 12.00 12.85 32.12
CA ALA A 77 11.19 14.05 32.32
C ALA A 77 9.97 13.99 31.40
N THR A 78 8.78 14.02 31.99
CA THR A 78 7.51 13.97 31.25
C THR A 78 6.45 14.77 31.98
N SER A 79 5.66 15.52 31.23
CA SER A 79 4.44 16.19 31.71
C SER A 79 3.20 15.27 31.71
N LYS A 80 3.35 14.04 31.24
CA LYS A 80 2.23 13.16 30.87
C LYS A 80 1.93 12.09 31.91
N MET A 81 2.75 11.97 32.98
CA MET A 81 2.60 10.99 34.05
C MET A 81 3.09 11.55 35.39
N HIS A 82 2.25 11.49 36.41
CA HIS A 82 2.58 11.98 37.73
C HIS A 82 2.44 10.89 38.83
N SER A 83 1.76 9.77 38.55
CA SER A 83 1.53 8.69 39.51
C SER A 83 1.68 7.30 38.90
N GLU A 84 1.87 6.29 39.78
CA GLU A 84 1.92 4.88 39.34
C GLU A 84 0.56 4.41 38.81
N GLU A 85 -0.56 4.99 39.27
CA GLU A 85 -1.91 4.63 38.82
C GLU A 85 -2.12 5.03 37.35
N GLU A 86 -1.54 6.17 36.91
CA GLU A 86 -1.60 6.63 35.53
C GLU A 86 -0.86 5.71 34.55
N LEU A 87 0.09 4.89 35.04
CA LEU A 87 0.77 3.91 34.20
C LEU A 87 -0.20 2.82 33.68
N PHE A 88 -1.26 2.54 34.43
CA PHE A 88 -2.31 1.59 34.03
C PHE A 88 -3.47 2.25 33.29
N ASN A 89 -3.46 3.59 33.19
CA ASN A 89 -4.51 4.37 32.53
C ASN A 89 -3.89 5.40 31.58
N ILE A 90 -3.10 4.94 30.62
CA ILE A 90 -2.35 5.81 29.70
C ILE A 90 -3.30 6.38 28.64
N GLN A 91 -3.65 7.66 28.77
CA GLN A 91 -4.49 8.41 27.82
C GLN A 91 -3.67 9.14 26.74
N THR A 92 -2.40 9.47 27.00
CA THR A 92 -1.51 10.19 26.07
C THR A 92 -0.80 9.26 25.10
N MET A 93 -0.43 9.75 23.90
CA MET A 93 0.30 8.98 22.89
C MET A 93 1.71 8.61 23.36
N GLY A 94 2.46 9.57 23.93
CA GLY A 94 3.77 9.38 24.53
C GLY A 94 3.70 9.39 26.06
N PHE A 95 4.63 8.69 26.76
CA PHE A 95 4.71 8.71 28.23
C PHE A 95 6.11 8.56 28.83
N ARG A 96 7.11 8.13 28.03
CA ARG A 96 8.43 7.72 28.54
C ARG A 96 9.41 8.87 28.83
N GLY A 97 9.22 10.07 28.26
CA GLY A 97 10.15 11.18 28.38
C GLY A 97 11.57 10.87 27.83
N GLU A 98 11.66 10.10 26.75
CA GLU A 98 12.93 9.65 26.18
C GLU A 98 13.14 10.05 24.72
N ALA A 99 12.11 10.57 24.02
CA ALA A 99 12.17 10.85 22.60
C ALA A 99 13.17 11.97 22.26
N LEU A 100 12.99 13.17 22.80
CA LEU A 100 13.86 14.31 22.50
C LEU A 100 15.34 14.09 22.91
N PRO A 101 15.66 13.58 24.12
CA PRO A 101 17.04 13.27 24.47
C PRO A 101 17.67 12.20 23.58
N SER A 102 16.89 11.21 23.12
CA SER A 102 17.35 10.19 22.18
C SER A 102 17.65 10.79 20.81
N ILE A 103 16.77 11.64 20.27
CA ILE A 103 16.96 12.32 18.98
C ILE A 103 18.20 13.23 19.05
N ALA A 104 18.32 14.05 20.10
CA ALA A 104 19.44 14.95 20.29
C ALA A 104 20.79 14.22 20.41
N SER A 105 20.82 12.98 20.90
CA SER A 105 22.05 12.18 21.01
C SER A 105 22.62 11.73 19.67
N VAL A 106 21.77 11.62 18.61
CA VAL A 106 22.15 11.08 17.29
C VAL A 106 22.04 12.08 16.13
N ALA A 107 21.59 13.32 16.43
CA ALA A 107 21.38 14.38 15.45
C ALA A 107 21.74 15.75 16.01
N GLN A 108 21.75 16.76 15.16
CA GLN A 108 21.70 18.17 15.55
C GLN A 108 20.21 18.56 15.65
N VAL A 109 19.83 19.19 16.76
CA VAL A 109 18.44 19.54 17.04
C VAL A 109 18.35 21.01 17.41
N GLU A 110 17.49 21.75 16.74
CA GLU A 110 17.12 23.11 17.12
C GLU A 110 15.64 23.09 17.51
N LEU A 111 15.35 23.52 18.72
CA LEU A 111 14.02 23.70 19.28
C LEU A 111 13.71 25.18 19.42
N GLN A 112 12.61 25.63 18.85
CA GLN A 112 11.99 26.93 19.10
C GLN A 112 10.59 26.69 19.65
N THR A 113 10.29 27.21 20.83
CA THR A 113 8.98 26.98 21.48
C THR A 113 8.56 28.18 22.31
N SER A 114 7.25 28.37 22.42
CA SER A 114 6.65 29.40 23.27
C SER A 114 5.26 28.97 23.74
N ASN A 115 4.96 29.22 24.99
CA ASN A 115 3.61 29.06 25.56
C ASN A 115 2.69 30.27 25.27
N GLY A 116 3.15 31.26 24.53
CA GLY A 116 2.47 32.53 24.21
C GLY A 116 3.04 33.73 24.95
N GLU A 117 4.06 33.54 25.78
CA GLU A 117 4.84 34.57 26.46
C GLU A 117 6.21 34.72 25.74
N GLU A 118 7.31 34.60 26.47
CA GLU A 118 8.64 34.65 25.90
C GLU A 118 9.00 33.32 25.23
N GLY A 119 9.57 33.35 24.01
CA GLY A 119 10.00 32.16 23.31
C GLY A 119 11.41 31.75 23.67
N THR A 120 11.67 30.47 23.61
CA THR A 120 12.98 29.84 23.90
C THR A 120 13.55 29.18 22.64
N LEU A 121 14.84 29.42 22.39
CA LEU A 121 15.65 28.76 21.36
C LEU A 121 16.73 27.92 22.03
N LEU A 122 16.64 26.61 21.86
CA LEU A 122 17.69 25.68 22.29
C LEU A 122 18.30 24.98 21.06
N ARG A 123 19.64 24.89 21.01
CA ARG A 123 20.32 24.11 19.99
C ARG A 123 21.22 23.06 20.63
N TYR A 124 20.99 21.81 20.29
CA TYR A 124 21.79 20.67 20.70
C TYR A 124 22.59 20.13 19.53
N ASN A 125 23.86 19.81 19.78
CA ASN A 125 24.79 19.23 18.81
C ASN A 125 25.28 17.87 19.33
N TYR A 126 24.59 16.81 18.90
CA TYR A 126 24.84 15.42 19.31
C TYR A 126 24.96 15.27 20.84
N GLY A 127 23.95 15.74 21.55
CA GLY A 127 23.82 15.63 23.00
C GLY A 127 24.42 16.79 23.81
N SER A 128 25.16 17.72 23.19
CA SER A 128 25.69 18.89 23.86
C SER A 128 24.82 20.11 23.55
N LEU A 129 24.45 20.86 24.58
CA LEU A 129 23.76 22.15 24.42
C LEU A 129 24.77 23.20 23.93
N ASP A 130 24.52 23.77 22.75
CA ASP A 130 25.39 24.78 22.12
C ASP A 130 24.81 26.20 22.24
N VAL A 131 23.47 26.34 22.17
CA VAL A 131 22.78 27.64 22.22
C VAL A 131 21.58 27.52 23.17
N ASP A 132 21.46 28.55 24.00
CA ASP A 132 20.35 28.77 24.90
C ASP A 132 20.05 30.28 24.94
N GLU A 133 19.00 30.65 24.18
CA GLU A 133 18.65 32.07 23.97
C GLU A 133 17.13 32.24 23.98
N THR A 134 16.70 33.45 24.31
CA THR A 134 15.31 33.84 24.08
C THR A 134 15.09 34.18 22.61
N CYS A 135 13.94 33.85 22.08
CA CYS A 135 13.57 34.15 20.71
C CYS A 135 12.14 34.68 20.61
N ASN A 136 11.85 35.33 19.49
CA ASN A 136 10.48 35.74 19.19
C ASN A 136 9.87 34.70 18.24
N CYS A 137 9.07 33.79 18.79
CA CYS A 137 8.36 32.77 18.02
C CYS A 137 6.88 32.74 18.42
N PRO A 138 5.97 32.32 17.52
CA PRO A 138 4.57 32.15 17.86
C PRO A 138 4.38 31.05 18.91
N ARG A 139 3.22 31.02 19.54
CA ARG A 139 2.82 29.91 20.41
C ARG A 139 2.87 28.58 19.64
N GLY A 140 3.41 27.54 20.28
CA GLY A 140 3.61 26.22 19.71
C GLY A 140 5.06 25.80 19.74
N THR A 141 5.41 24.80 18.95
CA THR A 141 6.77 24.25 18.89
C THR A 141 7.21 24.05 17.46
N LYS A 142 8.48 24.44 17.18
CA LYS A 142 9.20 24.11 15.96
C LYS A 142 10.44 23.32 16.31
N LEU A 143 10.53 22.12 15.82
CA LEU A 143 11.69 21.24 15.97
C LEU A 143 12.37 21.02 14.61
N ASP A 144 13.65 21.35 14.52
CA ASP A 144 14.49 21.18 13.35
C ASP A 144 15.56 20.14 13.66
N VAL A 145 15.53 19.02 12.99
CA VAL A 145 16.47 17.90 13.18
C VAL A 145 17.28 17.72 11.93
N SER A 146 18.60 17.80 12.04
CA SER A 146 19.54 17.68 10.92
C SER A 146 20.74 16.80 11.25
N GLY A 147 21.46 16.35 10.22
CA GLY A 147 22.66 15.54 10.39
C GLY A 147 22.42 14.19 11.07
N LEU A 148 21.27 13.56 10.82
CA LEU A 148 20.90 12.28 11.43
C LEU A 148 21.95 11.21 11.15
N PHE A 149 22.41 10.53 12.20
CA PHE A 149 23.37 9.42 12.18
C PHE A 149 24.77 9.72 11.65
N VAL A 150 25.14 10.99 11.43
CA VAL A 150 26.49 11.36 10.96
C VAL A 150 27.57 10.82 11.91
N LYS A 151 27.35 10.86 13.23
CA LYS A 151 28.27 10.29 14.24
C LYS A 151 28.09 8.79 14.49
N THR A 152 27.13 8.14 13.83
CA THR A 152 26.84 6.69 13.97
C THR A 152 26.80 6.00 12.62
N PRO A 153 27.95 5.84 11.92
CA PRO A 153 27.99 5.39 10.52
C PRO A 153 27.42 3.98 10.30
N ALA A 154 27.41 3.12 11.32
CA ALA A 154 26.77 1.81 11.24
C ALA A 154 25.26 1.95 11.02
N ARG A 155 24.57 2.84 11.75
CA ARG A 155 23.14 3.10 11.58
C ARG A 155 22.84 3.78 10.24
N PHE A 156 23.69 4.73 9.82
CA PHE A 156 23.57 5.39 8.53
C PHE A 156 23.54 4.39 7.37
N LYS A 157 24.40 3.36 7.42
CA LYS A 157 24.45 2.29 6.41
C LYS A 157 23.21 1.39 6.36
N HIS A 158 22.41 1.36 7.42
CA HIS A 158 21.15 0.60 7.45
C HIS A 158 19.96 1.36 6.86
N LEU A 159 20.10 2.66 6.61
CA LEU A 159 19.08 3.42 5.89
C LEU A 159 18.99 2.94 4.44
N LYS A 160 17.78 2.90 3.93
CA LYS A 160 17.49 2.52 2.55
C LYS A 160 17.60 3.74 1.62
N SER A 161 16.97 3.68 0.45
CA SER A 161 16.95 4.82 -0.47
C SER A 161 16.14 6.00 0.10
N ILE A 162 16.49 7.22 -0.34
CA ILE A 162 15.79 8.46 0.02
C ILE A 162 14.27 8.33 -0.23
N SER A 163 13.90 7.82 -1.41
CA SER A 163 12.50 7.61 -1.78
C SER A 163 11.78 6.63 -0.83
N TYR A 164 12.48 5.59 -0.40
CA TYR A 164 11.94 4.64 0.55
C TYR A 164 11.72 5.26 1.94
N GLU A 165 12.73 5.96 2.49
CA GLU A 165 12.59 6.59 3.81
C GLU A 165 11.47 7.63 3.80
N PHE A 166 11.36 8.44 2.74
CA PHE A 166 10.26 9.38 2.58
C PHE A 166 8.90 8.68 2.49
N SER A 167 8.80 7.58 1.77
CA SER A 167 7.54 6.84 1.65
C SER A 167 7.02 6.30 2.99
N VAL A 168 7.94 5.89 3.88
CA VAL A 168 7.57 5.44 5.24
C VAL A 168 7.05 6.61 6.08
N ILE A 169 7.64 7.82 5.92
CA ILE A 169 7.13 9.03 6.56
C ILE A 169 5.74 9.39 6.02
N ALA A 170 5.56 9.35 4.70
CA ALA A 170 4.28 9.66 4.06
C ALA A 170 3.18 8.69 4.51
N ASP A 171 3.47 7.39 4.60
CA ASP A 171 2.54 6.38 5.12
C ASP A 171 2.16 6.64 6.59
N LEU A 172 3.14 7.02 7.41
CA LEU A 172 2.90 7.39 8.80
C LEU A 172 1.97 8.61 8.90
N MET A 173 2.23 9.68 8.13
CA MET A 173 1.42 10.90 8.14
C MET A 173 -0.01 10.64 7.67
N ASN A 174 -0.19 9.80 6.64
CA ASN A 174 -1.52 9.35 6.20
C ASN A 174 -2.29 8.65 7.33
N LYS A 175 -1.62 7.78 8.08
CA LYS A 175 -2.23 7.06 9.21
C LYS A 175 -2.55 7.98 10.39
N MET A 176 -1.68 8.95 10.68
CA MET A 176 -1.94 9.96 11.71
C MET A 176 -3.15 10.83 11.34
N ALA A 177 -3.29 11.21 10.08
CA ALA A 177 -4.45 11.96 9.62
C ALA A 177 -5.77 11.19 9.74
N LEU A 178 -5.76 9.87 9.45
CA LEU A 178 -6.95 9.03 9.65
C LEU A 178 -7.31 8.84 11.12
N SER A 179 -6.32 8.77 12.02
CA SER A 179 -6.58 8.65 13.46
C SER A 179 -7.01 9.97 14.12
N HIS A 180 -6.61 11.11 13.55
CA HIS A 180 -6.90 12.45 14.08
C HIS A 180 -7.45 13.38 12.99
N PRO A 181 -8.65 13.10 12.46
CA PRO A 181 -9.20 13.85 11.32
C PRO A 181 -9.52 15.32 11.65
N GLN A 182 -9.59 15.69 12.93
CA GLN A 182 -9.79 17.04 13.43
C GLN A 182 -8.52 17.90 13.39
N ILE A 183 -7.34 17.30 13.13
CA ILE A 183 -6.08 18.03 13.03
C ILE A 183 -5.74 18.24 11.55
N ARG A 184 -5.30 19.45 11.23
CA ARG A 184 -4.73 19.74 9.91
C ARG A 184 -3.30 19.26 9.86
N PHE A 185 -3.04 18.25 9.04
CA PHE A 185 -1.69 17.77 8.72
C PHE A 185 -1.22 18.31 7.40
N GLN A 186 0.05 18.67 7.30
CA GLN A 186 0.73 18.99 6.06
C GLN A 186 2.07 18.28 6.00
N LEU A 187 2.33 17.57 4.91
CA LEU A 187 3.64 16.96 4.62
C LEU A 187 4.23 17.57 3.36
N SER A 188 5.44 18.10 3.48
CA SER A 188 6.20 18.66 2.36
C SER A 188 7.51 17.88 2.16
N HIS A 189 7.89 17.67 0.91
CA HIS A 189 9.16 17.05 0.52
C HIS A 189 9.90 17.96 -0.46
N GLU A 190 11.15 18.29 -0.16
CA GLU A 190 11.95 19.22 -0.96
C GLU A 190 11.22 20.55 -1.25
N GLY A 191 10.52 21.08 -0.25
CA GLY A 191 9.76 22.33 -0.35
C GLY A 191 8.44 22.23 -1.14
N ARG A 192 8.02 21.05 -1.57
CA ARG A 192 6.73 20.82 -2.26
C ARG A 192 5.77 20.10 -1.33
N VAL A 193 4.54 20.61 -1.24
CA VAL A 193 3.47 19.94 -0.50
C VAL A 193 3.08 18.66 -1.23
N VAL A 194 3.15 17.53 -0.52
CA VAL A 194 2.83 16.19 -1.04
C VAL A 194 1.49 15.69 -0.49
N PHE A 195 1.15 16.08 0.73
CA PHE A 195 -0.07 15.67 1.41
C PHE A 195 -0.53 16.79 2.34
N GLN A 196 -1.84 17.04 2.38
CA GLN A 196 -2.41 18.05 3.28
C GLN A 196 -3.86 17.69 3.58
N THR A 197 -4.28 17.78 4.87
CA THR A 197 -5.68 17.62 5.29
C THR A 197 -6.26 18.95 5.74
N SER A 198 -7.59 19.05 5.75
CA SER A 198 -8.29 20.26 6.17
C SER A 198 -8.44 20.39 7.70
N GLY A 199 -8.36 19.29 8.45
CA GLY A 199 -8.60 19.26 9.90
C GLY A 199 -10.07 19.46 10.29
N ASN A 200 -11.01 19.16 9.38
CA ASN A 200 -12.45 19.37 9.59
C ASN A 200 -13.19 18.15 10.15
N GLY A 201 -12.48 17.08 10.51
CA GLY A 201 -13.06 15.82 11.00
C GLY A 201 -13.60 14.90 9.93
N ASN A 202 -13.50 15.25 8.64
CA ASN A 202 -14.06 14.47 7.53
C ASN A 202 -13.09 13.38 7.03
N ILE A 203 -13.27 12.15 7.52
CA ILE A 203 -12.46 10.98 7.09
C ILE A 203 -12.63 10.69 5.60
N GLN A 204 -13.79 10.95 5.01
CA GLN A 204 -14.04 10.69 3.59
C GLN A 204 -13.19 11.60 2.69
N GLU A 205 -12.92 12.84 3.10
CA GLU A 205 -11.98 13.74 2.42
C GLU A 205 -10.54 13.19 2.49
N ILE A 206 -10.13 12.65 3.64
CA ILE A 206 -8.81 12.03 3.80
C ILE A 206 -8.69 10.78 2.93
N LEU A 207 -9.74 9.94 2.88
CA LEU A 207 -9.79 8.78 1.98
C LEU A 207 -9.71 9.18 0.51
N TYR A 208 -10.32 10.30 0.12
CA TYR A 208 -10.20 10.84 -1.22
C TYR A 208 -8.75 11.20 -1.57
N GLN A 209 -8.04 11.86 -0.68
CA GLN A 209 -6.65 12.25 -0.89
C GLN A 209 -5.69 11.05 -0.88
N MET A 210 -5.97 10.02 -0.08
CA MET A 210 -5.12 8.83 0.03
C MET A 210 -5.34 7.81 -1.09
N TYR A 211 -6.59 7.59 -1.49
CA TYR A 211 -6.97 6.45 -2.33
C TYR A 211 -7.82 6.84 -3.54
N GLY A 212 -8.03 8.15 -3.75
CA GLY A 212 -8.74 8.68 -4.88
C GLY A 212 -10.27 8.69 -4.76
N LYS A 213 -10.89 9.23 -5.81
CA LYS A 213 -12.34 9.49 -5.88
C LYS A 213 -13.19 8.23 -5.76
N GLU A 214 -12.75 7.15 -6.40
CA GLU A 214 -13.49 5.90 -6.46
C GLU A 214 -13.68 5.29 -5.07
N VAL A 215 -12.61 5.25 -4.25
CA VAL A 215 -12.66 4.75 -2.88
C VAL A 215 -13.53 5.64 -2.01
N ALA A 216 -13.32 6.96 -2.04
CA ALA A 216 -14.07 7.90 -1.21
C ALA A 216 -15.58 7.90 -1.49
N GLN A 217 -15.99 7.77 -2.77
CA GLN A 217 -17.42 7.73 -3.15
C GLN A 217 -18.11 6.41 -2.78
N ASN A 218 -17.36 5.34 -2.57
CA ASN A 218 -17.88 4.03 -2.20
C ASN A 218 -17.63 3.68 -0.73
N ALA A 219 -17.29 4.68 0.08
CA ALA A 219 -17.11 4.54 1.52
C ALA A 219 -18.48 4.57 2.22
N ILE A 220 -18.78 3.52 2.95
CA ILE A 220 -20.03 3.30 3.70
C ILE A 220 -19.70 3.59 5.17
N PRO A 221 -20.29 4.61 5.81
CA PRO A 221 -20.11 4.83 7.23
C PRO A 221 -20.76 3.71 8.04
N PHE A 222 -20.14 3.34 9.14
CA PHE A 222 -20.72 2.42 10.13
C PHE A 222 -20.43 2.92 11.55
N GLU A 223 -21.33 2.61 12.45
CA GLU A 223 -21.23 2.90 13.87
C GLU A 223 -21.93 1.81 14.65
N GLY A 224 -21.33 1.35 15.75
CA GLY A 224 -21.90 0.35 16.64
C GLY A 224 -21.36 0.50 18.05
N ASN A 225 -22.17 0.17 19.03
CA ASN A 225 -21.77 0.24 20.42
C ASN A 225 -22.35 -0.93 21.21
N ASN A 226 -21.65 -1.32 22.27
CA ASN A 226 -22.13 -2.14 23.36
C ASN A 226 -21.77 -1.49 24.71
N GLU A 227 -21.85 -2.22 25.80
CA GLU A 227 -21.56 -1.67 27.15
C GLU A 227 -20.10 -1.22 27.32
N ASP A 228 -19.14 -1.89 26.65
CA ASP A 228 -17.70 -1.73 26.84
C ASP A 228 -16.97 -1.07 25.67
N PHE A 229 -17.56 -1.13 24.47
CA PHE A 229 -16.92 -0.72 23.23
C PHE A 229 -17.83 0.15 22.37
N HIS A 230 -17.24 1.21 21.82
CA HIS A 230 -17.82 2.00 20.75
C HIS A 230 -16.93 1.87 19.51
N ILE A 231 -17.53 1.50 18.38
CA ILE A 231 -16.80 1.37 17.11
C ILE A 231 -17.44 2.24 16.05
N HIS A 232 -16.63 2.89 15.25
CA HIS A 232 -17.11 3.70 14.13
C HIS A 232 -16.05 3.73 13.02
N GLY A 233 -16.47 4.13 11.82
CA GLY A 233 -15.54 4.24 10.71
C GLY A 233 -16.19 4.09 9.34
N TYR A 234 -15.40 3.63 8.38
CA TYR A 234 -15.81 3.48 6.99
C TYR A 234 -15.43 2.11 6.43
N ALA A 235 -16.40 1.42 5.87
CA ALA A 235 -16.26 0.18 5.12
C ALA A 235 -16.38 0.47 3.62
N ILE A 236 -15.40 0.12 2.80
CA ILE A 236 -15.47 0.37 1.37
C ILE A 236 -16.26 -0.76 0.68
N GLN A 237 -17.10 -0.41 -0.31
CA GLN A 237 -17.90 -1.41 -1.04
C GLN A 237 -17.03 -2.54 -1.57
N PRO A 238 -17.49 -3.82 -1.50
CA PRO A 238 -16.71 -5.01 -1.85
C PRO A 238 -16.18 -5.05 -3.28
N LYS A 239 -16.82 -4.32 -4.21
CA LYS A 239 -16.35 -4.19 -5.59
C LYS A 239 -14.97 -3.55 -5.70
N ILE A 240 -14.58 -2.72 -4.69
CA ILE A 240 -13.26 -2.12 -4.57
C ILE A 240 -12.51 -2.89 -3.50
N ASN A 241 -11.60 -3.73 -3.92
CA ASN A 241 -10.83 -4.59 -3.04
C ASN A 241 -9.34 -4.56 -3.41
N ARG A 242 -8.51 -5.09 -2.54
CA ARG A 242 -7.06 -5.06 -2.64
C ARG A 242 -6.47 -6.46 -2.58
N ALA A 243 -5.24 -6.62 -3.06
CA ALA A 243 -4.51 -7.89 -3.00
C ALA A 243 -3.90 -8.16 -1.62
N THR A 244 -3.81 -7.15 -0.75
CA THR A 244 -3.12 -7.22 0.54
C THR A 244 -3.97 -6.74 1.70
N LYS A 245 -3.64 -7.17 2.93
CA LYS A 245 -4.31 -6.76 4.18
C LYS A 245 -3.88 -5.39 4.67
N TYR A 246 -2.97 -4.74 3.98
CA TYR A 246 -2.37 -3.47 4.38
C TYR A 246 -3.39 -2.34 4.54
N PHE A 247 -4.48 -2.38 3.80
CA PHE A 247 -5.51 -1.34 3.72
C PHE A 247 -6.60 -1.44 4.78
N MET A 248 -6.43 -2.29 5.78
CA MET A 248 -7.26 -2.31 6.98
C MET A 248 -6.60 -1.43 8.04
N PHE A 249 -7.11 -0.22 8.20
CA PHE A 249 -6.65 0.74 9.16
C PHE A 249 -7.39 0.58 10.48
N LEU A 250 -6.65 0.36 11.57
CA LEU A 250 -7.22 0.05 12.88
C LEU A 250 -6.66 1.00 13.94
N THR A 251 -7.56 1.65 14.69
CA THR A 251 -7.20 2.42 15.86
C THR A 251 -7.97 1.98 17.09
N LEU A 252 -7.35 2.09 18.25
CA LEU A 252 -7.98 1.89 19.55
C LEU A 252 -7.61 3.06 20.46
N ASN A 253 -8.61 3.79 20.95
CA ASN A 253 -8.42 5.03 21.69
C ASN A 253 -7.44 5.97 20.96
N THR A 254 -7.68 6.22 19.67
CA THR A 254 -6.87 7.01 18.72
C THR A 254 -5.48 6.44 18.38
N ARG A 255 -5.02 5.39 19.05
CA ARG A 255 -3.71 4.75 18.78
C ARG A 255 -3.81 3.77 17.64
N LEU A 256 -2.84 3.81 16.75
CA LEU A 256 -2.66 2.82 15.68
C LEU A 256 -2.33 1.45 16.27
N ILE A 257 -3.10 0.43 15.90
CA ILE A 257 -2.87 -0.94 16.34
C ILE A 257 -2.80 -1.93 15.17
N ARG A 258 -2.19 -3.08 15.45
CA ARG A 258 -2.21 -4.26 14.56
C ARG A 258 -2.78 -5.44 15.31
N SER A 259 -3.83 -6.03 14.80
CA SER A 259 -4.46 -7.22 15.39
C SER A 259 -4.94 -8.17 14.32
N VAL A 260 -4.36 -9.36 14.30
CA VAL A 260 -4.78 -10.43 13.37
C VAL A 260 -6.21 -10.86 13.64
N ALA A 261 -6.64 -10.84 14.91
CA ALA A 261 -8.00 -11.21 15.29
C ALA A 261 -9.04 -10.22 14.75
N ILE A 262 -8.77 -8.91 14.88
CA ILE A 262 -9.66 -7.86 14.35
C ILE A 262 -9.70 -7.91 12.82
N GLN A 263 -8.53 -8.06 12.16
CA GLN A 263 -8.49 -8.22 10.71
C GLN A 263 -9.32 -9.43 10.25
N LYS A 264 -9.28 -10.54 11.01
CA LYS A 264 -10.10 -11.72 10.71
C LYS A 264 -11.60 -11.42 10.86
N ALA A 265 -12.03 -10.73 11.92
CA ALA A 265 -13.43 -10.34 12.10
C ALA A 265 -13.95 -9.46 10.94
N ILE A 266 -13.10 -8.52 10.46
CA ILE A 266 -13.42 -7.71 9.27
C ILE A 266 -13.55 -8.61 8.04
N LEU A 267 -12.64 -9.55 7.82
CA LEU A 267 -12.71 -10.48 6.70
C LEU A 267 -13.94 -11.38 6.76
N ASP A 268 -14.30 -11.86 7.94
CA ASP A 268 -15.51 -12.66 8.16
C ASP A 268 -16.79 -11.84 7.86
N ALA A 269 -16.77 -10.51 8.12
CA ALA A 269 -17.87 -9.63 7.75
C ALA A 269 -18.04 -9.44 6.23
N TYR A 270 -16.95 -9.53 5.48
CA TYR A 270 -16.92 -9.39 4.01
C TYR A 270 -16.99 -10.71 3.25
N SER A 271 -17.00 -11.88 3.95
CA SER A 271 -16.85 -13.20 3.33
C SER A 271 -17.84 -13.51 2.21
N ASP A 272 -19.08 -13.07 2.38
CA ASP A 272 -20.17 -13.34 1.43
C ASP A 272 -20.19 -12.39 0.21
N TYR A 273 -19.35 -11.36 0.23
CA TYR A 273 -19.37 -10.27 -0.75
C TYR A 273 -18.11 -10.17 -1.60
N MET A 274 -17.03 -10.84 -1.19
CA MET A 274 -15.72 -10.69 -1.84
C MET A 274 -15.18 -12.01 -2.37
N PRO A 275 -14.46 -12.00 -3.50
CA PRO A 275 -13.74 -13.17 -3.98
C PRO A 275 -12.69 -13.66 -2.96
N PRO A 276 -12.34 -14.94 -2.97
CA PRO A 276 -11.25 -15.48 -2.15
C PRO A 276 -9.93 -14.74 -2.41
N ASN A 277 -9.08 -14.59 -1.38
CA ASN A 277 -7.79 -13.92 -1.44
C ASN A 277 -7.84 -12.43 -1.82
N ARG A 278 -9.00 -11.79 -1.65
CA ARG A 278 -9.14 -10.34 -1.76
C ARG A 278 -9.41 -9.74 -0.38
N PHE A 279 -9.00 -8.49 -0.20
CA PHE A 279 -9.06 -7.81 1.10
C PHE A 279 -9.78 -6.47 0.97
N PRO A 280 -10.63 -6.12 1.93
CA PRO A 280 -11.33 -4.84 1.92
C PRO A 280 -10.42 -3.68 2.31
N ILE A 281 -10.82 -2.48 1.93
CA ILE A 281 -10.31 -1.23 2.50
C ILE A 281 -11.28 -0.87 3.63
N VAL A 282 -10.76 -0.74 4.86
CA VAL A 282 -11.58 -0.42 6.05
C VAL A 282 -10.82 0.54 6.95
N VAL A 283 -11.51 1.58 7.39
CA VAL A 283 -11.07 2.45 8.48
C VAL A 283 -11.93 2.13 9.69
N LEU A 284 -11.36 1.52 10.70
CA LEU A 284 -12.04 1.14 11.94
C LEU A 284 -11.41 1.88 13.13
N GLN A 285 -12.20 2.72 13.74
CA GLN A 285 -11.86 3.43 14.98
C GLN A 285 -12.65 2.80 16.12
N MET A 286 -11.96 2.47 17.19
CA MET A 286 -12.51 1.78 18.34
C MET A 286 -12.19 2.58 19.60
N ASP A 287 -13.20 2.81 20.42
CA ASP A 287 -13.06 3.44 21.73
C ASP A 287 -13.49 2.44 22.82
N SER A 288 -12.73 2.38 23.87
CA SER A 288 -12.96 1.50 25.02
C SER A 288 -12.42 2.12 26.29
N ASP A 289 -12.95 1.68 27.44
CA ASP A 289 -12.34 2.02 28.71
C ASP A 289 -10.89 1.55 28.75
N THR A 290 -10.00 2.43 29.17
CA THR A 290 -8.55 2.16 29.26
C THR A 290 -8.23 1.01 30.21
N GLN A 291 -9.08 0.72 31.22
CA GLN A 291 -8.93 -0.40 32.11
C GLN A 291 -9.11 -1.78 31.43
N LEU A 292 -9.78 -1.81 30.27
CA LEU A 292 -9.96 -3.03 29.48
C LEU A 292 -8.82 -3.27 28.48
N VAL A 293 -7.88 -2.32 28.37
CA VAL A 293 -6.84 -2.30 27.33
C VAL A 293 -5.45 -2.29 27.97
N ASP A 294 -4.67 -3.34 27.76
CA ASP A 294 -3.24 -3.33 28.07
C ASP A 294 -2.42 -2.96 26.84
N VAL A 295 -1.87 -1.76 26.85
CA VAL A 295 -1.06 -1.18 25.75
C VAL A 295 0.44 -1.50 25.92
N ASN A 296 0.88 -1.90 27.12
CA ASN A 296 2.30 -2.09 27.42
C ASN A 296 2.80 -3.49 27.08
N VAL A 297 2.41 -4.03 25.92
CA VAL A 297 2.77 -5.39 25.48
C VAL A 297 4.05 -5.40 24.65
N HIS A 298 4.30 -4.37 23.82
CA HIS A 298 5.46 -4.31 22.92
C HIS A 298 6.05 -2.89 22.89
N PRO A 299 7.40 -2.71 22.72
CA PRO A 299 8.04 -1.38 22.65
C PRO A 299 7.39 -0.45 21.62
N ASN A 300 7.00 -0.97 20.45
CA ASN A 300 6.38 -0.18 19.39
C ASN A 300 4.89 0.12 19.61
N LYS A 301 4.27 -0.36 20.71
CA LYS A 301 2.86 -0.11 21.10
C LYS A 301 1.81 -0.50 20.03
N TRP A 302 2.18 -1.32 19.04
CA TRP A 302 1.26 -1.74 17.96
C TRP A 302 0.41 -2.95 18.32
N GLU A 303 0.82 -3.71 19.33
CA GLU A 303 0.07 -4.85 19.85
C GLU A 303 -0.58 -4.46 21.17
N VAL A 304 -1.86 -4.76 21.30
CA VAL A 304 -2.64 -4.51 22.51
C VAL A 304 -3.30 -5.80 22.96
N ARG A 305 -3.42 -6.00 24.26
CA ARG A 305 -4.25 -7.04 24.84
C ARG A 305 -5.56 -6.42 25.30
N LEU A 306 -6.66 -7.06 24.91
CA LEU A 306 -8.00 -6.63 25.24
C LEU A 306 -8.64 -7.66 26.18
N SER A 307 -9.18 -7.17 27.29
CA SER A 307 -10.19 -7.91 28.04
C SER A 307 -11.45 -8.01 27.17
N LYS A 308 -12.26 -9.04 27.27
CA LYS A 308 -13.50 -9.21 26.50
C LYS A 308 -13.33 -9.13 24.95
N GLN A 309 -12.20 -9.59 24.43
CA GLN A 309 -11.90 -9.49 22.99
C GLN A 309 -12.99 -10.13 22.11
N GLY A 310 -13.64 -11.22 22.56
CA GLY A 310 -14.71 -11.88 21.81
C GLY A 310 -15.90 -10.97 21.52
N GLU A 311 -16.37 -10.21 22.51
CA GLU A 311 -17.49 -9.28 22.38
C GLU A 311 -17.19 -8.14 21.39
N MET A 312 -15.92 -7.64 21.39
CA MET A 312 -15.48 -6.64 20.41
C MET A 312 -15.47 -7.22 18.99
N LEU A 313 -14.95 -8.44 18.79
CA LEU A 313 -14.89 -9.07 17.47
C LEU A 313 -16.30 -9.33 16.89
N ASP A 314 -17.23 -9.75 17.72
CA ASP A 314 -18.64 -9.95 17.32
C ASP A 314 -19.31 -8.61 16.99
N LEU A 315 -19.06 -7.56 17.76
CA LEU A 315 -19.56 -6.21 17.47
C LEU A 315 -19.04 -5.69 16.13
N ILE A 316 -17.71 -5.83 15.85
CA ILE A 316 -17.10 -5.42 14.59
C ILE A 316 -17.76 -6.14 13.41
N LYS A 317 -17.87 -7.48 13.50
CA LYS A 317 -18.43 -8.31 12.45
C LYS A 317 -19.87 -7.92 12.14
N THR A 318 -20.73 -7.85 13.15
CA THR A 318 -22.16 -7.55 12.97
C THR A 318 -22.39 -6.14 12.44
N THR A 319 -21.70 -5.14 12.99
CA THR A 319 -21.85 -3.73 12.58
C THR A 319 -21.45 -3.53 11.11
N ILE A 320 -20.31 -4.11 10.69
CA ILE A 320 -19.86 -4.00 9.29
C ILE A 320 -20.81 -4.75 8.35
N GLN A 321 -21.27 -5.95 8.72
CA GLN A 321 -22.23 -6.71 7.91
C GLN A 321 -23.55 -5.95 7.73
N ASP A 322 -24.06 -5.32 8.78
CA ASP A 322 -25.30 -4.55 8.71
C ASP A 322 -25.15 -3.33 7.80
N ALA A 323 -24.01 -2.62 7.88
CA ALA A 323 -23.71 -1.48 7.00
C ALA A 323 -23.61 -1.90 5.53
N LEU A 324 -22.93 -3.01 5.24
CA LEU A 324 -22.83 -3.57 3.89
C LEU A 324 -24.22 -3.97 3.35
N ASN A 325 -25.01 -4.69 4.14
CA ASN A 325 -26.36 -5.11 3.79
C ASN A 325 -27.29 -3.92 3.51
N ALA A 326 -27.23 -2.87 4.34
CA ALA A 326 -28.03 -1.67 4.15
C ALA A 326 -27.68 -0.96 2.83
N SER A 327 -26.39 -0.81 2.54
CA SER A 327 -25.91 -0.18 1.30
C SER A 327 -26.29 -0.95 0.04
N LEU A 328 -26.22 -2.29 0.05
CA LEU A 328 -26.54 -3.13 -1.10
C LEU A 328 -28.04 -3.20 -1.38
N LYS A 329 -28.89 -3.13 -0.34
CA LYS A 329 -30.36 -3.11 -0.50
C LYS A 329 -30.87 -1.81 -1.14
N THR A 330 -30.18 -0.68 -0.91
CA THR A 330 -30.59 0.62 -1.45
C THR A 330 -30.40 0.71 -2.98
N VAL A 331 -29.47 -0.04 -3.55
CA VAL A 331 -29.24 -0.08 -5.00
C VAL A 331 -30.34 -0.82 -5.77
N ALA A 332 -31.09 -1.69 -5.12
CA ALA A 332 -32.16 -2.49 -5.77
C ALA A 332 -33.46 -1.71 -5.99
N VAL A 333 -33.65 -0.53 -5.43
CA VAL A 333 -34.96 0.18 -5.42
C VAL A 333 -34.98 1.44 -6.29
N SER A 334 -33.90 1.94 -6.83
CA SER A 334 -33.96 3.04 -7.80
C SER A 334 -34.30 2.52 -9.22
N LYS A 335 -35.49 1.99 -9.41
CA LYS A 335 -36.16 2.07 -10.73
C LYS A 335 -36.42 3.55 -10.97
N THR A 336 -35.48 4.21 -11.59
CA THR A 336 -35.73 5.49 -12.23
C THR A 336 -36.83 5.23 -13.27
N GLU A 337 -38.07 5.64 -12.98
CA GLU A 337 -39.06 5.79 -14.01
C GLU A 337 -38.48 6.69 -15.07
N LYS A 338 -38.04 6.12 -16.17
CA LYS A 338 -37.75 6.87 -17.38
C LYS A 338 -39.09 7.50 -17.80
N LYS A 339 -39.32 8.75 -17.36
CA LYS A 339 -40.26 9.61 -18.06
C LYS A 339 -39.73 9.67 -19.50
N SER A 340 -40.44 8.99 -20.39
CA SER A 340 -40.26 9.13 -21.82
C SER A 340 -40.60 10.58 -22.17
N VAL A 341 -39.60 11.42 -22.22
CA VAL A 341 -39.70 12.70 -22.90
C VAL A 341 -39.79 12.32 -24.38
N ALA A 342 -40.98 12.44 -24.94
CA ALA A 342 -41.14 12.33 -26.37
C ALA A 342 -40.35 13.52 -27.00
N PHE A 343 -39.20 13.19 -27.59
CA PHE A 343 -38.53 14.11 -28.46
C PHE A 343 -39.35 14.24 -29.76
N GLU A 344 -40.11 15.31 -29.90
CA GLU A 344 -40.56 15.76 -31.22
C GLU A 344 -39.31 16.09 -32.02
N GLN A 345 -39.02 15.28 -33.02
CA GLN A 345 -37.98 15.59 -34.00
C GLN A 345 -38.47 16.80 -34.83
N PRO A 346 -37.77 17.94 -34.84
CA PRO A 346 -38.06 18.98 -35.79
C PRO A 346 -37.70 18.47 -37.19
N GLU A 347 -38.68 18.50 -38.11
CA GLU A 347 -38.45 18.23 -39.52
C GLU A 347 -37.47 19.27 -40.06
N ILE A 348 -36.24 18.86 -40.32
CA ILE A 348 -35.26 19.70 -41.02
C ILE A 348 -35.57 19.63 -42.50
N GLN A 349 -36.24 20.68 -43.05
CA GLN A 349 -36.38 20.88 -44.48
C GLN A 349 -35.04 21.25 -45.08
N TYR A 350 -34.44 20.30 -45.80
CA TYR A 350 -33.25 20.57 -46.61
C TYR A 350 -33.64 21.34 -47.88
N SER A 351 -33.40 22.66 -47.94
CA SER A 351 -33.38 23.42 -49.19
C SER A 351 -31.99 23.32 -49.81
N TYR A 352 -31.91 22.68 -50.97
CA TYR A 352 -30.65 22.60 -51.73
C TYR A 352 -30.38 23.98 -52.39
N PRO A 353 -29.22 24.62 -52.16
CA PRO A 353 -28.84 25.79 -52.94
C PRO A 353 -28.31 25.37 -54.32
N VAL A 354 -28.86 26.00 -55.34
CA VAL A 354 -28.47 25.88 -56.75
C VAL A 354 -27.00 26.29 -56.92
N LYS A 355 -26.26 25.52 -57.70
CA LYS A 355 -24.88 25.77 -58.11
C LYS A 355 -24.74 27.13 -58.77
N GLN A 356 -23.92 28.02 -58.22
CA GLN A 356 -23.27 29.10 -58.96
C GLN A 356 -21.78 28.78 -59.17
N GLN A 357 -21.34 29.04 -60.39
CA GLN A 357 -19.98 28.73 -60.89
C GLN A 357 -18.90 29.60 -60.21
N PRO A 358 -17.66 29.11 -60.15
CA PRO A 358 -16.58 29.77 -59.43
C PRO A 358 -16.06 30.98 -60.17
N LYS A 359 -15.97 32.12 -59.48
CA LYS A 359 -15.12 33.25 -59.89
C LYS A 359 -13.75 33.08 -59.26
N GLU A 360 -12.74 33.04 -60.10
CA GLU A 360 -11.31 33.15 -59.76
C GLU A 360 -11.06 34.37 -58.86
N ASN A 361 -10.35 34.18 -57.79
CA ASN A 361 -9.62 35.25 -57.11
C ASN A 361 -8.26 34.79 -56.60
N LYS A 362 -7.29 35.33 -57.24
CA LYS A 362 -5.90 35.66 -56.97
C LYS A 362 -5.35 35.37 -55.57
N SER A 363 -4.23 34.69 -55.61
CA SER A 363 -3.06 34.63 -54.71
C SER A 363 -2.99 35.67 -53.60
N ILE A 364 -2.87 35.15 -52.37
CA ILE A 364 -2.16 35.84 -51.29
C ILE A 364 -1.00 34.91 -50.85
N GLU A 365 0.06 34.96 -51.65
CA GLU A 365 1.42 34.77 -51.19
C GLU A 365 1.91 36.13 -50.70
N GLN A 366 2.10 36.27 -49.39
CA GLN A 366 3.03 37.22 -48.76
C GLN A 366 2.63 37.39 -47.29
N SER A 367 3.27 36.64 -46.39
CA SER A 367 3.57 37.02 -45.00
C SER A 367 4.15 35.87 -44.19
N PHE A 368 5.24 35.29 -44.60
CA PHE A 368 6.14 34.55 -43.70
C PHE A 368 7.59 34.76 -44.13
N LYS A 369 8.08 35.97 -43.91
CA LYS A 369 9.53 36.23 -43.80
C LYS A 369 9.72 36.95 -42.47
N ASN A 370 10.36 36.29 -41.57
CA ASN A 370 11.27 36.76 -40.52
C ASN A 370 11.14 35.88 -39.26
N TYR A 371 11.81 34.74 -39.30
CA TYR A 371 12.27 34.09 -38.08
C TYR A 371 13.72 33.66 -38.31
N ASN A 372 14.67 34.38 -37.71
CA ASN A 372 16.07 33.99 -37.67
C ASN A 372 16.26 32.94 -36.54
N PRO A 373 16.83 31.77 -36.84
CA PRO A 373 17.21 30.82 -35.77
C PRO A 373 18.47 31.33 -35.06
N VAL A 374 18.38 31.46 -33.74
CA VAL A 374 19.53 31.71 -32.87
C VAL A 374 20.35 30.41 -32.81
N VAL A 375 21.52 30.46 -33.38
CA VAL A 375 22.53 29.35 -33.27
C VAL A 375 23.18 29.45 -31.90
N ILE A 376 22.86 28.53 -31.01
CA ILE A 376 23.60 28.33 -29.76
C ILE A 376 24.83 27.49 -30.08
N LYS A 377 26.02 28.07 -29.95
CA LYS A 377 27.29 27.37 -30.04
C LYS A 377 27.48 26.51 -28.80
N GLU A 378 27.43 25.21 -28.94
CA GLU A 378 27.89 24.25 -27.93
C GLU A 378 29.40 24.37 -27.73
N LYS A 379 29.80 24.70 -26.51
CA LYS A 379 31.18 24.54 -26.05
C LYS A 379 31.39 23.06 -25.69
N LYS A 380 32.19 22.36 -26.47
CA LYS A 380 32.72 21.05 -26.13
C LYS A 380 33.76 21.20 -25.01
N GLU A 381 33.41 20.85 -23.79
CA GLU A 381 34.38 20.52 -22.76
C GLU A 381 34.79 19.05 -22.91
N GLN A 382 36.07 18.84 -23.01
CA GLN A 382 36.68 17.51 -23.10
C GLN A 382 36.62 16.87 -21.72
N ILE A 383 35.81 15.82 -21.56
CA ILE A 383 35.83 14.94 -20.39
C ILE A 383 36.94 13.92 -20.61
N GLN A 384 37.96 13.92 -19.75
CA GLN A 384 38.97 12.87 -19.69
C GLN A 384 38.32 11.59 -19.18
N ILE A 385 38.29 10.57 -20.00
CA ILE A 385 37.86 9.22 -19.66
C ILE A 385 38.98 8.57 -18.84
N TYR A 386 38.74 8.33 -17.56
CA TYR A 386 39.55 7.42 -16.75
C TYR A 386 39.12 5.99 -17.09
N GLU A 387 40.03 5.18 -17.62
CA GLU A 387 39.86 3.75 -17.79
C GLU A 387 39.75 3.07 -16.42
N GLU A 388 38.56 2.64 -16.04
CA GLU A 388 38.36 1.72 -14.91
C GLU A 388 38.81 0.31 -15.29
N LYS A 389 39.69 -0.25 -14.47
CA LYS A 389 40.08 -1.66 -14.54
C LYS A 389 38.87 -2.55 -14.29
N PRO A 390 38.69 -3.66 -15.01
CA PRO A 390 37.58 -4.56 -14.80
C PRO A 390 37.62 -5.15 -13.38
N ALA A 391 36.48 -5.03 -12.69
CA ALA A 391 36.25 -5.68 -11.41
C ALA A 391 36.24 -7.20 -11.58
N PRO A 392 36.67 -7.98 -10.58
CA PRO A 392 36.70 -9.43 -10.66
C PRO A 392 35.27 -10.00 -10.79
N GLU A 393 35.08 -10.88 -11.76
CA GLU A 393 33.86 -11.66 -11.91
C GLU A 393 33.57 -12.47 -10.62
N ILE A 394 32.59 -12.07 -9.87
CA ILE A 394 32.04 -12.88 -8.78
C ILE A 394 31.14 -13.93 -9.47
N LYS A 395 31.62 -15.15 -9.59
CA LYS A 395 30.80 -16.31 -9.91
C LYS A 395 29.85 -16.54 -8.73
N ILE A 396 28.63 -16.07 -8.85
CA ILE A 396 27.55 -16.46 -7.98
C ILE A 396 27.25 -17.93 -8.32
N GLN A 397 27.68 -18.85 -7.47
CA GLN A 397 27.16 -20.20 -7.45
C GLN A 397 25.73 -20.10 -6.94
N GLU A 398 24.76 -20.19 -7.84
CA GLU A 398 23.37 -20.43 -7.47
C GLU A 398 23.29 -21.83 -6.86
N GLU A 399 23.30 -21.91 -5.52
CA GLU A 399 22.78 -23.10 -4.86
C GLU A 399 21.28 -23.18 -5.16
N PRO A 400 20.77 -24.28 -5.73
CA PRO A 400 19.34 -24.42 -5.94
C PRO A 400 18.66 -24.43 -4.57
N ILE A 401 17.86 -23.42 -4.28
CA ILE A 401 16.98 -23.40 -3.12
C ILE A 401 16.04 -24.59 -3.27
N SER A 402 16.31 -25.66 -2.55
CA SER A 402 15.42 -26.81 -2.46
C SER A 402 14.18 -26.36 -1.68
N TYR A 403 13.10 -26.13 -2.40
CA TYR A 403 11.78 -26.11 -1.78
C TYR A 403 11.52 -27.46 -1.11
N PRO A 404 10.81 -27.52 0.03
CA PRO A 404 10.32 -28.79 0.52
C PRO A 404 9.43 -29.35 -0.59
N ILE A 405 9.95 -30.42 -1.23
CA ILE A 405 9.19 -31.21 -2.18
C ILE A 405 7.96 -31.70 -1.41
N PRO A 406 6.72 -31.36 -1.81
CA PRO A 406 5.56 -32.03 -1.26
C PRO A 406 5.84 -33.52 -1.42
N LYS A 407 5.60 -34.30 -0.36
CA LYS A 407 5.75 -35.77 -0.40
C LYS A 407 5.10 -36.24 -1.69
N GLU A 408 5.85 -36.98 -2.51
CA GLU A 408 5.37 -37.59 -3.74
C GLU A 408 4.04 -38.30 -3.42
N ASP A 409 2.95 -37.67 -3.80
CA ASP A 409 1.68 -38.36 -3.86
C ASP A 409 1.81 -39.45 -4.92
N LYS A 410 1.52 -40.69 -4.54
CA LYS A 410 1.66 -41.89 -5.36
C LYS A 410 0.81 -41.88 -6.65
N ASN A 411 0.21 -40.75 -7.01
CA ASN A 411 -0.65 -40.53 -8.16
C ASN A 411 -0.03 -39.65 -9.27
N ASP A 412 1.25 -39.30 -9.20
CA ASP A 412 1.93 -38.50 -10.22
C ASP A 412 2.21 -39.39 -11.45
N LYS A 413 1.16 -39.63 -12.25
CA LYS A 413 1.25 -40.29 -13.56
C LYS A 413 1.75 -39.23 -14.55
N GLY A 414 2.85 -39.50 -15.25
CA GLY A 414 3.49 -38.54 -16.16
C GLY A 414 2.53 -37.93 -17.21
N PRO A 415 3.02 -37.02 -18.08
CA PRO A 415 2.21 -36.30 -19.08
C PRO A 415 1.40 -37.22 -20.02
N GLU A 416 1.83 -38.48 -20.18
CA GLU A 416 1.13 -39.52 -20.96
C GLU A 416 -0.29 -39.81 -20.42
N PHE A 417 -0.56 -39.57 -19.16
CA PHE A 417 -1.88 -39.74 -18.57
C PHE A 417 -2.97 -38.93 -19.28
N PHE A 418 -2.65 -37.72 -19.72
CA PHE A 418 -3.62 -36.82 -20.38
C PHE A 418 -3.92 -37.21 -21.84
N LEU A 419 -3.05 -38.02 -22.49
CA LEU A 419 -3.21 -38.45 -23.88
C LEU A 419 -4.42 -39.39 -24.11
N HIS A 420 -4.83 -40.08 -23.04
CA HIS A 420 -5.89 -41.11 -23.13
C HIS A 420 -7.20 -40.66 -22.47
N LEU A 421 -7.33 -39.37 -22.15
CA LEU A 421 -8.55 -38.82 -21.55
C LEU A 421 -9.59 -38.53 -22.62
N GLN A 422 -10.75 -39.18 -22.54
CA GLN A 422 -11.94 -38.85 -23.33
C GLN A 422 -12.85 -37.94 -22.54
N VAL A 423 -13.10 -36.75 -23.07
CA VAL A 423 -14.04 -35.78 -22.46
C VAL A 423 -15.46 -36.29 -22.59
N LEU A 424 -16.20 -36.32 -21.49
CA LEU A 424 -17.59 -36.82 -21.42
C LEU A 424 -18.59 -35.69 -21.31
N ALA A 425 -18.43 -34.80 -20.34
CA ALA A 425 -19.38 -33.72 -20.02
C ALA A 425 -18.71 -32.66 -19.11
N GLN A 426 -19.44 -31.55 -18.94
CA GLN A 426 -19.13 -30.54 -17.91
C GLN A 426 -20.15 -30.65 -16.77
N LEU A 427 -19.69 -30.54 -15.53
CA LEU A 427 -20.50 -30.53 -14.32
C LEU A 427 -20.38 -29.14 -13.63
N HIS A 428 -21.55 -28.53 -13.36
CA HIS A 428 -21.68 -27.24 -12.67
C HIS A 428 -20.80 -26.10 -13.25
N ASP A 429 -20.61 -26.09 -14.57
CA ASP A 429 -19.78 -25.10 -15.29
C ASP A 429 -18.36 -24.94 -14.73
N SER A 430 -17.92 -25.91 -13.92
CA SER A 430 -16.66 -25.85 -13.16
C SER A 430 -15.77 -27.08 -13.34
N TYR A 431 -16.35 -28.25 -13.55
CA TYR A 431 -15.60 -29.50 -13.63
C TYR A 431 -15.77 -30.18 -14.97
N ILE A 432 -14.69 -30.60 -15.59
CA ILE A 432 -14.69 -31.40 -16.80
C ILE A 432 -14.59 -32.87 -16.39
N LEU A 433 -15.59 -33.65 -16.77
CA LEU A 433 -15.62 -35.09 -16.56
C LEU A 433 -15.00 -35.78 -17.77
N CYS A 434 -13.99 -36.61 -17.49
CA CYS A 434 -13.28 -37.41 -18.50
C CYS A 434 -13.29 -38.88 -18.07
N SER A 435 -13.08 -39.77 -19.01
CA SER A 435 -12.83 -41.21 -18.76
C SER A 435 -11.54 -41.66 -19.42
N ASN A 436 -10.89 -42.66 -18.84
CA ASN A 436 -9.81 -43.42 -19.41
C ASN A 436 -10.00 -44.92 -19.09
N GLU A 437 -9.05 -45.79 -19.45
CA GLU A 437 -9.09 -47.22 -19.18
C GLU A 437 -9.10 -47.59 -17.68
N GLU A 438 -8.73 -46.65 -16.78
CA GLU A 438 -8.59 -46.86 -15.34
C GLU A 438 -9.79 -46.37 -14.52
N GLY A 439 -10.68 -45.51 -15.10
CA GLY A 439 -11.83 -45.00 -14.41
C GLY A 439 -12.31 -43.61 -14.83
N LEU A 440 -12.96 -42.92 -13.89
CA LEU A 440 -13.44 -41.55 -14.05
C LEU A 440 -12.38 -40.55 -13.61
N VAL A 441 -12.14 -39.54 -14.45
CA VAL A 441 -11.22 -38.44 -14.18
C VAL A 441 -12.00 -37.13 -14.14
N ILE A 442 -11.85 -36.39 -13.06
CA ILE A 442 -12.50 -35.08 -12.85
C ILE A 442 -11.41 -34.02 -12.91
N VAL A 443 -11.53 -33.09 -13.83
CA VAL A 443 -10.59 -31.97 -13.97
C VAL A 443 -11.27 -30.68 -13.55
N ASP A 444 -10.68 -29.95 -12.60
CA ASP A 444 -11.12 -28.62 -12.23
C ASP A 444 -10.73 -27.66 -13.36
N GLN A 445 -11.71 -27.15 -14.08
CA GLN A 445 -11.55 -26.25 -15.22
C GLN A 445 -10.73 -25.01 -14.85
N HIS A 446 -11.02 -24.39 -13.71
CA HIS A 446 -10.37 -23.20 -13.23
C HIS A 446 -8.90 -23.46 -12.87
N ALA A 447 -8.65 -24.48 -12.04
CA ALA A 447 -7.31 -24.86 -11.63
C ALA A 447 -6.42 -25.29 -12.81
N ALA A 448 -6.98 -25.96 -13.82
CA ALA A 448 -6.28 -26.38 -15.02
C ALA A 448 -5.85 -25.18 -15.90
N GLN A 449 -6.76 -24.25 -16.15
CA GLN A 449 -6.46 -23.05 -16.94
C GLN A 449 -5.50 -22.12 -16.21
N GLU A 450 -5.65 -21.97 -14.88
CA GLU A 450 -4.73 -21.22 -14.04
C GLU A 450 -3.30 -21.76 -14.14
N ARG A 451 -3.12 -23.10 -14.10
CA ARG A 451 -1.81 -23.74 -14.25
C ARG A 451 -1.20 -23.46 -15.64
N TYR A 452 -1.96 -23.63 -16.67
CA TYR A 452 -1.49 -23.40 -18.04
C TYR A 452 -1.04 -21.95 -18.27
N HIS A 453 -1.89 -20.98 -17.88
CA HIS A 453 -1.55 -19.57 -18.01
C HIS A 453 -0.34 -19.18 -17.18
N TYR A 454 -0.22 -19.71 -15.96
CA TYR A 454 0.93 -19.48 -15.10
C TYR A 454 2.24 -19.91 -15.78
N GLU A 455 2.30 -21.11 -16.35
CA GLU A 455 3.52 -21.61 -17.00
C GLU A 455 3.85 -20.83 -18.28
N GLN A 456 2.85 -20.49 -19.10
CA GLN A 456 3.04 -19.65 -20.29
C GLN A 456 3.58 -18.26 -19.94
N LEU A 457 3.04 -17.63 -18.91
CA LEU A 457 3.49 -16.34 -18.45
C LEU A 457 4.90 -16.40 -17.84
N ASN A 458 5.18 -17.45 -17.08
CA ASN A 458 6.50 -17.63 -16.48
C ASN A 458 7.61 -17.70 -17.54
N GLU A 459 7.36 -18.36 -18.65
CA GLU A 459 8.30 -18.40 -19.79
C GLU A 459 8.46 -17.04 -20.47
N LYS A 460 7.36 -16.31 -20.68
CA LYS A 460 7.39 -14.97 -21.29
C LYS A 460 8.10 -13.93 -20.42
N LEU A 461 7.94 -14.00 -19.10
CA LEU A 461 8.50 -13.04 -18.15
C LEU A 461 9.94 -13.38 -17.68
N LEU A 462 10.55 -14.44 -18.23
CA LEU A 462 11.98 -14.72 -18.06
C LEU A 462 12.87 -13.80 -18.90
N VAL A 463 12.33 -13.26 -19.98
CA VAL A 463 13.05 -12.39 -20.91
C VAL A 463 12.60 -10.95 -20.72
N GLN A 464 13.54 -10.01 -20.80
CA GLN A 464 13.23 -8.58 -20.75
C GLN A 464 12.23 -8.22 -21.85
N CYS A 465 11.16 -7.55 -21.48
CA CYS A 465 10.12 -7.11 -22.41
C CYS A 465 10.59 -5.90 -23.22
N THR A 466 10.79 -6.09 -24.52
CA THR A 466 11.15 -5.02 -25.46
C THR A 466 9.96 -4.54 -26.29
N ASN A 467 8.91 -5.36 -26.39
CA ASN A 467 7.76 -5.09 -27.24
C ASN A 467 6.61 -4.50 -26.41
N LYS A 468 6.36 -3.21 -26.61
CA LYS A 468 5.28 -2.46 -25.95
C LYS A 468 4.27 -1.98 -26.98
N GLN A 469 3.03 -1.81 -26.56
CA GLN A 469 1.94 -1.24 -27.33
C GLN A 469 1.51 0.09 -26.70
N PRO A 470 1.51 1.21 -27.46
CA PRO A 470 0.99 2.48 -26.96
C PRO A 470 -0.54 2.40 -26.79
N LEU A 471 -1.03 3.02 -25.73
CA LEU A 471 -2.45 3.13 -25.42
C LEU A 471 -3.01 4.40 -26.03
N MET A 472 -4.18 4.32 -26.66
CA MET A 472 -4.90 5.52 -27.14
C MET A 472 -5.36 6.41 -25.98
N VAL A 473 -5.74 5.79 -24.87
CA VAL A 473 -6.08 6.47 -23.61
C VAL A 473 -5.19 5.89 -22.53
N PRO A 474 -4.35 6.70 -21.86
CA PRO A 474 -3.50 6.20 -20.77
C PRO A 474 -4.32 5.62 -19.63
N ILE A 475 -3.81 4.57 -19.00
CA ILE A 475 -4.40 4.02 -17.78
C ILE A 475 -4.03 4.96 -16.63
N GLN A 476 -5.03 5.48 -15.93
CA GLN A 476 -4.87 6.34 -14.76
C GLN A 476 -5.14 5.54 -13.49
N LEU A 477 -4.22 5.66 -12.53
CA LEU A 477 -4.26 5.00 -11.22
C LEU A 477 -4.19 6.06 -10.13
N ASP A 478 -5.21 6.11 -9.29
CA ASP A 478 -5.16 6.92 -8.08
C ASP A 478 -4.23 6.23 -7.07
N VAL A 479 -3.25 6.96 -6.56
CA VAL A 479 -2.22 6.41 -5.68
C VAL A 479 -1.99 7.31 -4.48
N SER A 480 -1.61 6.71 -3.37
CA SER A 480 -1.24 7.44 -2.18
C SER A 480 0.13 8.11 -2.32
N SER A 481 0.38 9.12 -1.52
CA SER A 481 1.64 9.89 -1.54
C SER A 481 2.89 9.03 -1.31
N ASN A 482 2.78 7.95 -0.54
CA ASN A 482 3.88 7.00 -0.33
C ASN A 482 4.22 6.19 -1.60
N VAL A 483 3.24 5.82 -2.43
CA VAL A 483 3.47 5.16 -3.73
C VAL A 483 4.08 6.14 -4.72
N LEU A 484 3.53 7.36 -4.78
CA LEU A 484 4.06 8.40 -5.66
C LEU A 484 5.52 8.75 -5.32
N ALA A 485 5.90 8.74 -4.04
CA ALA A 485 7.27 8.97 -3.62
C ALA A 485 8.26 7.89 -4.11
N GLN A 486 7.79 6.67 -4.33
CA GLN A 486 8.61 5.53 -4.74
C GLN A 486 8.53 5.17 -6.22
N TYR A 487 7.77 5.91 -7.05
CA TYR A 487 7.50 5.49 -8.43
C TYR A 487 8.77 5.24 -9.27
N MET A 488 9.85 5.99 -9.05
CA MET A 488 11.12 5.75 -9.73
C MET A 488 11.73 4.40 -9.35
N THR A 489 11.75 4.05 -8.05
CA THR A 489 12.24 2.76 -7.56
C THR A 489 11.35 1.61 -8.04
N ILE A 490 10.04 1.84 -8.14
CA ILE A 490 9.09 0.88 -8.72
C ILE A 490 9.44 0.67 -10.20
N ASN A 491 9.63 1.75 -10.96
CA ASN A 491 10.00 1.69 -12.39
C ASN A 491 11.32 0.95 -12.63
N GLU A 492 12.35 1.14 -11.80
CA GLU A 492 13.62 0.41 -11.91
C GLU A 492 13.42 -1.12 -11.92
N LYS A 493 12.41 -1.60 -11.18
CA LYS A 493 12.08 -3.02 -11.09
C LYS A 493 11.05 -3.48 -12.13
N THR A 494 10.08 -2.65 -12.44
CA THR A 494 8.97 -3.02 -13.37
C THR A 494 9.31 -2.78 -14.83
N ALA A 495 10.29 -1.93 -15.15
CA ALA A 495 10.75 -1.67 -16.52
C ALA A 495 11.26 -2.95 -17.23
N PHE A 496 11.86 -3.89 -16.49
CA PHE A 496 12.26 -5.20 -17.03
C PHE A 496 11.07 -5.95 -17.66
N PHE A 497 9.89 -5.80 -17.08
CA PHE A 497 8.64 -6.43 -17.54
C PHE A 497 7.88 -5.57 -18.56
N GLY A 498 8.39 -4.38 -18.88
CA GLY A 498 7.78 -3.45 -19.83
C GLY A 498 6.72 -2.54 -19.21
N ILE A 499 6.65 -2.43 -17.89
CA ILE A 499 5.71 -1.56 -17.17
C ILE A 499 6.49 -0.35 -16.63
N GLU A 500 6.11 0.84 -17.08
CA GLU A 500 6.71 2.11 -16.65
C GLU A 500 5.62 3.13 -16.33
N PHE A 501 5.65 3.65 -15.12
CA PHE A 501 4.69 4.62 -14.61
C PHE A 501 5.25 6.03 -14.75
N GLU A 502 4.38 6.98 -15.09
CA GLU A 502 4.67 8.41 -15.09
C GLU A 502 3.80 9.12 -14.04
N PRO A 503 4.34 10.08 -13.28
CA PRO A 503 3.54 10.87 -12.37
C PRO A 503 2.60 11.81 -13.13
N PHE A 504 1.35 11.89 -12.69
CA PHE A 504 0.34 12.76 -13.26
C PHE A 504 -0.42 13.49 -12.14
N GLY A 505 -0.14 14.78 -11.99
CA GLY A 505 -0.65 15.54 -10.85
C GLY A 505 0.06 15.19 -9.54
N THR A 506 -0.66 15.31 -8.43
CA THR A 506 -0.16 15.12 -7.06
C THR A 506 -0.56 13.78 -6.44
N ASP A 507 -1.47 13.04 -7.09
CA ASP A 507 -2.17 11.88 -6.54
C ASP A 507 -2.38 10.74 -7.55
N GLN A 508 -1.78 10.83 -8.75
CA GLN A 508 -1.97 9.85 -9.81
C GLN A 508 -0.67 9.39 -10.45
N LEU A 509 -0.67 8.14 -10.89
CA LEU A 509 0.28 7.58 -11.85
C LEU A 509 -0.46 7.21 -13.14
N ILE A 510 0.21 7.40 -14.28
CA ILE A 510 -0.30 6.98 -15.59
C ILE A 510 0.63 6.00 -16.27
N LEU A 511 0.03 5.12 -17.06
CA LEU A 511 0.72 4.20 -17.95
C LEU A 511 0.31 4.51 -19.38
N ARG A 512 1.26 4.85 -20.26
CA ARG A 512 1.00 5.20 -21.68
C ARG A 512 1.19 4.02 -22.62
N GLU A 513 1.98 3.05 -22.21
CA GLU A 513 2.31 1.87 -23.00
C GLU A 513 2.14 0.63 -22.14
N ILE A 514 1.69 -0.46 -22.75
CA ILE A 514 1.57 -1.76 -22.10
C ILE A 514 2.43 -2.79 -22.85
N PRO A 515 3.04 -3.77 -22.13
CA PRO A 515 3.73 -4.87 -22.78
C PRO A 515 2.76 -5.78 -23.55
N LEU A 516 3.20 -6.37 -24.67
CA LEU A 516 2.36 -7.23 -25.49
C LEU A 516 1.85 -8.50 -24.77
N TRP A 517 2.49 -8.93 -23.69
CA TRP A 517 2.02 -10.05 -22.88
C TRP A 517 0.81 -9.68 -21.98
N PHE A 518 0.46 -8.40 -21.88
CA PHE A 518 -0.54 -7.84 -20.96
C PHE A 518 -1.94 -7.80 -21.63
N HIS A 519 -2.41 -8.95 -22.10
CA HIS A 519 -3.73 -9.12 -22.71
C HIS A 519 -4.65 -9.94 -21.81
N ASP A 520 -5.95 -9.82 -22.01
CA ASP A 520 -7.02 -10.61 -21.40
C ASP A 520 -7.17 -10.51 -19.88
N VAL A 521 -6.63 -9.45 -19.27
CA VAL A 521 -6.77 -9.15 -17.83
C VAL A 521 -7.41 -7.78 -17.62
N ASP A 522 -7.97 -7.56 -16.44
CA ASP A 522 -8.31 -6.22 -16.00
C ASP A 522 -7.02 -5.45 -15.68
N GLN A 523 -6.58 -4.66 -16.67
CA GLN A 523 -5.30 -3.95 -16.64
C GLN A 523 -5.20 -2.99 -15.46
N LYS A 524 -6.29 -2.26 -15.16
CA LYS A 524 -6.29 -1.29 -14.06
C LYS A 524 -6.15 -2.00 -12.72
N GLN A 525 -6.92 -3.07 -12.51
CA GLN A 525 -6.88 -3.82 -11.25
C GLN A 525 -5.52 -4.54 -11.06
N PHE A 526 -4.97 -5.12 -12.12
CA PHE A 526 -3.64 -5.75 -12.06
C PHE A 526 -2.55 -4.74 -11.67
N LEU A 527 -2.53 -3.57 -12.31
CA LEU A 527 -1.55 -2.52 -12.01
C LEU A 527 -1.72 -1.99 -10.58
N GLN A 528 -2.96 -1.89 -10.11
CA GLN A 528 -3.22 -1.54 -8.71
C GLN A 528 -2.67 -2.58 -7.74
N ASP A 529 -2.90 -3.87 -8.01
CA ASP A 529 -2.38 -4.98 -7.19
C ASP A 529 -0.85 -5.02 -7.20
N LEU A 530 -0.24 -4.68 -8.33
CA LEU A 530 1.22 -4.55 -8.44
C LEU A 530 1.77 -3.43 -7.56
N LEU A 531 1.13 -2.26 -7.57
CA LEU A 531 1.51 -1.15 -6.70
C LEU A 531 1.28 -1.49 -5.22
N ASP A 532 0.16 -2.14 -4.89
CA ASP A 532 -0.14 -2.60 -3.53
C ASP A 532 0.93 -3.57 -3.00
N TYR A 533 1.48 -4.42 -3.87
CA TYR A 533 2.58 -5.32 -3.52
C TYR A 533 3.85 -4.55 -3.10
N PHE A 534 4.18 -3.44 -3.76
CA PHE A 534 5.30 -2.58 -3.37
C PHE A 534 5.05 -1.84 -2.05
N VAL A 535 3.81 -1.51 -1.75
CA VAL A 535 3.43 -0.88 -0.46
C VAL A 535 3.63 -1.84 0.71
N GLU A 536 3.23 -3.10 0.54
CA GLU A 536 3.32 -4.11 1.61
C GLU A 536 4.76 -4.61 1.81
N ASN A 537 5.50 -4.79 0.70
CA ASN A 537 6.83 -5.41 0.72
C ASN A 537 7.94 -4.36 0.62
N GLN A 538 8.66 -4.19 1.69
CA GLN A 538 9.75 -3.21 1.80
C GLN A 538 10.97 -3.52 0.93
N ASP A 539 11.20 -4.80 0.63
CA ASP A 539 12.34 -5.25 -0.18
C ASP A 539 11.84 -6.24 -1.23
N VAL A 540 11.56 -5.69 -2.42
CA VAL A 540 11.02 -6.46 -3.54
C VAL A 540 12.19 -6.99 -4.37
N ASP A 541 12.47 -8.29 -4.23
CA ASP A 541 13.39 -9.02 -5.11
C ASP A 541 12.72 -9.32 -6.47
N MET A 542 13.50 -9.28 -7.57
CA MET A 542 13.02 -9.51 -8.94
C MET A 542 12.36 -10.88 -9.12
N ALA A 543 12.87 -11.92 -8.46
CA ALA A 543 12.29 -13.25 -8.55
C ALA A 543 10.92 -13.31 -7.84
N LYS A 544 10.80 -12.68 -6.68
CA LYS A 544 9.54 -12.57 -5.94
C LYS A 544 8.52 -11.71 -6.69
N LEU A 545 8.96 -10.58 -7.27
CA LEU A 545 8.12 -9.71 -8.08
C LEU A 545 7.55 -10.45 -9.28
N ARG A 546 8.40 -11.15 -10.05
CA ARG A 546 7.96 -11.97 -11.17
C ARG A 546 6.93 -13.02 -10.75
N LYS A 547 7.20 -13.75 -9.66
CA LYS A 547 6.27 -14.76 -9.14
C LYS A 547 4.92 -14.15 -8.76
N HIS A 548 4.95 -13.00 -8.10
CA HIS A 548 3.73 -12.27 -7.73
C HIS A 548 2.95 -11.82 -8.97
N MET A 549 3.62 -11.21 -9.95
CA MET A 549 2.99 -10.76 -11.19
C MET A 549 2.32 -11.91 -11.94
N ILE A 550 3.00 -13.06 -12.07
CA ILE A 550 2.45 -14.23 -12.75
C ILE A 550 1.22 -14.76 -11.99
N ALA A 551 1.30 -14.88 -10.67
CA ALA A 551 0.18 -15.35 -9.85
C ALA A 551 -1.03 -14.40 -9.95
N THR A 552 -0.79 -13.09 -9.88
CA THR A 552 -1.84 -12.06 -10.00
C THR A 552 -2.48 -12.10 -11.39
N MET A 553 -1.70 -12.21 -12.46
CA MET A 553 -2.25 -12.34 -13.81
C MET A 553 -3.04 -13.61 -14.02
N ALA A 554 -2.54 -14.75 -13.55
CA ALA A 554 -3.25 -16.02 -13.62
C ALA A 554 -4.61 -15.92 -12.90
N CYS A 555 -4.65 -15.25 -11.75
CA CYS A 555 -5.85 -15.00 -10.99
C CYS A 555 -6.85 -14.09 -11.76
N HIS A 556 -6.37 -12.99 -12.36
CA HIS A 556 -7.21 -12.05 -13.11
C HIS A 556 -7.71 -12.61 -14.45
N SER A 557 -6.97 -13.49 -15.10
CA SER A 557 -7.43 -14.20 -16.29
C SER A 557 -8.48 -15.27 -15.97
N SER A 558 -8.43 -15.81 -14.75
CA SER A 558 -9.31 -16.91 -14.29
C SER A 558 -10.76 -16.48 -13.97
N ILE A 559 -11.03 -15.19 -13.77
CA ILE A 559 -12.37 -14.67 -13.40
C ILE A 559 -13.44 -14.96 -14.49
N ARG A 560 -13.02 -15.26 -15.71
CA ARG A 560 -13.95 -15.59 -16.83
C ARG A 560 -14.34 -17.06 -16.91
N PHE A 561 -13.93 -17.92 -15.99
CA PHE A 561 -13.91 -19.37 -16.20
C PHE A 561 -15.10 -20.17 -15.66
N ASN A 562 -15.96 -19.63 -14.83
CA ASN A 562 -17.23 -20.30 -14.47
C ASN A 562 -18.28 -20.06 -15.56
N ARG A 563 -18.06 -20.67 -16.74
CA ARG A 563 -18.99 -20.63 -17.86
C ARG A 563 -19.16 -22.01 -18.48
N PRO A 564 -20.31 -22.30 -19.12
CA PRO A 564 -20.42 -23.49 -19.91
C PRO A 564 -19.42 -23.49 -21.05
N LEU A 565 -18.69 -24.60 -21.21
CA LEU A 565 -17.75 -24.86 -22.28
C LEU A 565 -18.35 -25.76 -23.33
N SER A 566 -18.03 -25.52 -24.60
CA SER A 566 -18.29 -26.49 -25.66
C SER A 566 -17.33 -27.69 -25.52
N MET A 567 -17.69 -28.81 -26.16
CA MET A 567 -16.84 -30.01 -26.17
C MET A 567 -15.40 -29.69 -26.64
N GLN A 568 -15.29 -28.91 -27.70
CA GLN A 568 -13.97 -28.50 -28.23
C GLN A 568 -13.17 -27.65 -27.26
N GLU A 569 -13.81 -26.76 -26.52
CA GLU A 569 -13.14 -25.95 -25.48
C GLU A 569 -12.68 -26.82 -24.31
N MET A 570 -13.46 -27.81 -23.91
CA MET A 570 -13.07 -28.76 -22.85
C MET A 570 -11.87 -29.61 -23.28
N GLU A 571 -11.88 -30.13 -24.51
CA GLU A 571 -10.74 -30.86 -25.09
C GLU A 571 -9.50 -29.97 -25.14
N GLN A 572 -9.63 -28.69 -25.50
CA GLN A 572 -8.52 -27.75 -25.51
C GLN A 572 -7.94 -27.54 -24.11
N VAL A 573 -8.76 -27.43 -23.07
CA VAL A 573 -8.27 -27.32 -21.67
C VAL A 573 -7.41 -28.54 -21.29
N ILE A 574 -7.82 -29.74 -21.66
CA ILE A 574 -7.05 -30.96 -21.40
C ILE A 574 -5.72 -30.96 -22.16
N LEU A 575 -5.74 -30.59 -23.45
CA LEU A 575 -4.54 -30.47 -24.27
C LEU A 575 -3.57 -29.42 -23.74
N ASP A 576 -4.07 -28.30 -23.23
CA ASP A 576 -3.24 -27.24 -22.68
C ASP A 576 -2.65 -27.66 -21.31
N LEU A 577 -3.43 -28.37 -20.48
CA LEU A 577 -2.94 -28.92 -19.22
C LEU A 577 -1.83 -29.96 -19.44
N GLN A 578 -1.95 -30.78 -20.51
CA GLN A 578 -0.92 -31.74 -20.92
C GLN A 578 0.43 -31.08 -21.24
N LYS A 579 0.45 -29.86 -21.77
CA LYS A 579 1.67 -29.12 -22.10
C LYS A 579 2.39 -28.59 -20.86
N CYS A 580 1.73 -28.57 -19.70
CA CYS A 580 2.29 -28.07 -18.46
C CYS A 580 3.37 -29.01 -17.91
N LYS A 581 4.40 -28.39 -17.29
CA LYS A 581 5.47 -29.13 -16.59
C LYS A 581 4.98 -29.78 -15.29
N GLN A 582 3.97 -29.17 -14.65
CA GLN A 582 3.35 -29.64 -13.41
C GLN A 582 1.80 -29.64 -13.52
N PRO A 583 1.21 -30.53 -14.29
CA PRO A 583 -0.22 -30.47 -14.61
C PRO A 583 -1.15 -30.81 -13.44
N TYR A 584 -0.66 -31.40 -12.35
CA TYR A 584 -1.50 -31.97 -11.28
C TYR A 584 -1.91 -30.97 -10.17
N HIS A 585 -1.24 -29.82 -10.10
CA HIS A 585 -1.55 -28.80 -9.10
C HIS A 585 -1.57 -27.41 -9.72
N CYS A 586 -2.52 -26.58 -9.34
CA CYS A 586 -2.49 -25.17 -9.70
C CYS A 586 -1.39 -24.41 -8.94
N PRO A 587 -1.03 -23.17 -9.32
CA PRO A 587 0.00 -22.37 -8.64
C PRO A 587 -0.24 -22.15 -7.13
N HIS A 588 -1.50 -22.28 -6.69
CA HIS A 588 -1.91 -22.16 -5.29
C HIS A 588 -1.91 -23.48 -4.52
N GLY A 589 -1.48 -24.59 -5.17
CA GLY A 589 -1.39 -25.92 -4.57
C GLY A 589 -2.69 -26.74 -4.55
N ARG A 590 -3.76 -26.28 -5.21
CA ARG A 590 -5.00 -27.07 -5.36
C ARG A 590 -4.82 -28.13 -6.42
N PRO A 591 -5.34 -29.35 -6.24
CA PRO A 591 -5.29 -30.38 -7.28
C PRO A 591 -6.08 -29.90 -8.52
N THR A 592 -5.52 -30.08 -9.69
CA THR A 592 -6.18 -29.81 -10.99
C THR A 592 -6.97 -31.01 -11.48
N VAL A 593 -6.60 -32.22 -11.03
CA VAL A 593 -7.16 -33.49 -11.47
C VAL A 593 -7.40 -34.41 -10.29
N ILE A 594 -8.56 -35.05 -10.27
CA ILE A 594 -8.92 -36.12 -9.33
C ILE A 594 -9.33 -37.33 -10.16
N MET A 595 -8.87 -38.53 -9.77
CA MET A 595 -9.23 -39.77 -10.42
C MET A 595 -9.95 -40.70 -9.45
N ILE A 596 -11.02 -41.31 -9.91
CA ILE A 596 -11.79 -42.34 -9.22
C ILE A 596 -11.68 -43.62 -10.05
N SER A 597 -10.96 -44.60 -9.54
CA SER A 597 -10.74 -45.86 -10.25
C SER A 597 -12.03 -46.69 -10.42
N ASP A 598 -12.07 -47.53 -11.45
CA ASP A 598 -13.20 -48.46 -11.67
C ASP A 598 -13.40 -49.39 -10.47
N GLY A 599 -12.31 -49.76 -9.77
CA GLY A 599 -12.40 -50.57 -8.56
C GLY A 599 -13.10 -49.85 -7.41
N GLU A 600 -12.82 -48.55 -7.21
CA GLU A 600 -13.51 -47.72 -6.23
C GLU A 600 -14.97 -47.51 -6.59
N LEU A 601 -15.28 -47.23 -7.86
CA LEU A 601 -16.67 -47.11 -8.33
C LEU A 601 -17.48 -48.40 -8.12
N ARG A 602 -16.87 -49.57 -8.45
CA ARG A 602 -17.53 -50.86 -8.22
C ARG A 602 -17.80 -51.14 -6.74
N LYS A 603 -16.83 -50.75 -5.88
CA LYS A 603 -16.96 -50.93 -4.43
C LYS A 603 -18.11 -50.09 -3.84
N GLU A 604 -18.22 -48.82 -4.27
CA GLU A 604 -19.27 -47.92 -3.82
C GLU A 604 -20.67 -48.37 -4.30
N PHE A 605 -20.75 -49.06 -5.45
CA PHE A 605 -22.00 -49.65 -5.95
C PHE A 605 -22.21 -51.09 -5.49
N GLU A 606 -21.42 -51.59 -4.50
CA GLU A 606 -21.49 -52.97 -3.99
C GLU A 606 -21.44 -54.04 -5.10
N ARG A 607 -20.73 -53.74 -6.20
CA ARG A 607 -20.55 -54.62 -7.36
C ARG A 607 -19.13 -55.21 -7.36
N GLY A 608 -18.73 -55.82 -6.26
CA GLY A 608 -17.44 -56.49 -6.10
C GLY A 608 -17.43 -57.95 -6.41
#